data_08993eb457885d45d2f426a75669dcfd
#
_entry.id   08993eb457885d45d2f426a75669dcfd
#
_cell.length_a   1.000
_cell.length_b   1.000
_cell.length_c   1.000
_cell.angle_alpha   90.00
_cell.angle_beta   90.00
_cell.angle_gamma   90.00
#
_symmetry.space_group_name_H-M   'P 1'
#
loop_
_entity.id
_entity.type
_entity.pdbx_description
1 polymer ?
#
loop_
_entity_poly.entity_id
_entity_poly.type
_entity_poly.pdbx_seq_one_letter_code
_entity_poly.pdbx_strand_id
1 'polypeptide(L)'
;MSRKLFNHLFVELSVSIGKRVPRYALWLELHDLGWDPESLHVAEALAFCDGPMEGFLTDRGMKISQRARNRLRKELARFDPTRPLPQEIFERMCGS
;
A
#
# COMPACT_ATOMS: atom_id res chain seq x y z
N MET A 1 -3.04 3.33 17.35
CA MET A 1 -2.46 3.80 16.08
C MET A 1 -2.08 2.63 15.24
N SER A 2 -2.49 2.63 14.02
CA SER A 2 -2.40 1.42 13.21
C SER A 2 -1.64 1.67 11.91
N ARG A 3 -0.61 0.85 11.67
CA ARG A 3 0.09 0.82 10.39
C ARG A 3 -0.62 -0.09 9.39
N LYS A 4 -1.83 -0.54 9.72
CA LYS A 4 -2.51 -1.55 8.91
C LYS A 4 -2.69 -1.13 7.46
N LEU A 5 -3.11 0.11 7.22
CA LEU A 5 -3.31 0.56 5.86
C LEU A 5 -1.98 0.70 5.12
N PHE A 6 -0.95 1.22 5.77
CA PHE A 6 0.38 1.29 5.16
C PHE A 6 0.88 -0.10 4.79
N ASN A 7 0.77 -1.06 5.70
CA ASN A 7 1.19 -2.43 5.42
C ASN A 7 0.38 -3.03 4.28
N HIS A 8 -0.92 -2.78 4.25
CA HIS A 8 -1.78 -3.26 3.19
C HIS A 8 -1.38 -2.66 1.84
N LEU A 9 -1.15 -1.35 1.80
CA LEU A 9 -0.68 -0.67 0.60
C LEU A 9 0.65 -1.25 0.12
N PHE A 10 1.60 -1.43 1.05
CA PHE A 10 2.91 -1.99 0.74
C PHE A 10 2.81 -3.37 0.10
N VAL A 11 2.06 -4.26 0.73
CA VAL A 11 1.90 -5.65 0.26
C VAL A 11 1.19 -5.68 -1.09
N GLU A 12 0.06 -4.99 -1.20
CA GLU A 12 -0.73 -5.00 -2.43
C GLU A 12 0.00 -4.34 -3.59
N LEU A 13 0.75 -3.29 -3.33
CA LEU A 13 1.56 -2.65 -4.37
C LEU A 13 2.65 -3.58 -4.86
N SER A 14 3.33 -4.26 -3.96
CA SER A 14 4.37 -5.22 -4.33
C SER A 14 3.81 -6.38 -5.14
N VAL A 15 2.64 -6.88 -4.76
CA VAL A 15 1.94 -7.94 -5.51
C VAL A 15 1.55 -7.45 -6.90
N SER A 16 1.03 -6.23 -6.99
CA SER A 16 0.56 -5.67 -8.25
C SER A 16 1.67 -5.46 -9.26
N ILE A 17 2.88 -5.15 -8.79
CA ILE A 17 4.04 -4.93 -9.64
C ILE A 17 4.77 -6.25 -9.91
N GLY A 18 4.63 -7.23 -9.03
CA GLY A 18 5.38 -8.47 -9.10
C GLY A 18 6.82 -8.34 -8.63
N LYS A 19 7.13 -7.28 -7.90
CA LYS A 19 8.46 -7.02 -7.37
C LYS A 19 8.35 -6.46 -5.96
N ARG A 20 9.37 -6.70 -5.14
CA ARG A 20 9.40 -6.16 -3.80
C ARG A 20 9.67 -4.66 -3.84
N VAL A 21 8.73 -3.88 -3.33
CA VAL A 21 8.88 -2.44 -3.19
C VAL A 21 9.72 -2.16 -1.94
N PRO A 22 10.68 -1.22 -1.98
CA PRO A 22 11.42 -0.86 -0.78
C PRO A 22 10.47 -0.21 0.24
N ARG A 23 10.28 -0.88 1.37
CA ARG A 23 9.31 -0.44 2.39
C ARG A 23 9.63 0.93 2.95
N TYR A 24 10.90 1.15 3.29
CA TYR A 24 11.31 2.41 3.87
C TYR A 24 11.17 3.57 2.88
N ALA A 25 11.49 3.31 1.62
CA ALA A 25 11.35 4.32 0.57
C ALA A 25 9.88 4.72 0.39
N LEU A 26 8.97 3.75 0.44
CA LEU A 26 7.54 4.03 0.37
C LEU A 26 7.09 4.86 1.57
N TRP A 27 7.56 4.51 2.76
CA TRP A 27 7.27 5.26 3.98
C TRP A 27 7.71 6.71 3.84
N LEU A 28 8.93 6.94 3.36
CA LEU A 28 9.46 8.29 3.17
C LEU A 28 8.68 9.07 2.12
N GLU A 29 8.29 8.41 1.04
CA GLU A 29 7.51 9.07 -0.02
C GLU A 29 6.19 9.62 0.54
N LEU A 30 5.48 8.80 1.30
CA LEU A 30 4.22 9.24 1.92
C LEU A 30 4.45 10.36 2.92
N HIS A 31 5.49 10.24 3.72
CA HIS A 31 5.86 11.26 4.69
C HIS A 31 6.19 12.60 4.00
N ASP A 32 6.93 12.56 2.92
CA ASP A 32 7.30 13.74 2.15
C ASP A 32 6.11 14.41 1.48
N LEU A 33 5.05 13.65 1.22
CA LEU A 33 3.79 14.19 0.68
C LEU A 33 2.93 14.85 1.75
N GLY A 34 3.37 14.79 3.00
CA GLY A 34 2.65 15.41 4.11
C GLY A 34 1.66 14.47 4.79
N TRP A 35 1.71 13.18 4.48
CA TRP A 35 0.85 12.17 5.09
C TRP A 35 1.63 11.36 6.12
N ASP A 36 0.93 10.90 7.15
CA ASP A 36 1.54 10.06 8.17
C ASP A 36 1.30 8.58 7.82
N PRO A 37 2.37 7.84 7.46
CA PRO A 37 2.20 6.42 7.10
C PRO A 37 1.64 5.56 8.23
N GLU A 38 1.85 5.96 9.46
CA GLU A 38 1.34 5.21 10.61
C GLU A 38 -0.13 5.50 10.91
N SER A 39 -0.67 6.58 10.31
CA SER A 39 -2.07 6.98 10.46
C SER A 39 -2.69 7.26 9.10
N LEU A 40 -2.26 6.53 8.09
CA LEU A 40 -2.71 6.75 6.72
C LEU A 40 -4.20 6.50 6.58
N HIS A 41 -4.89 7.41 5.88
CA HIS A 41 -6.30 7.27 5.56
C HIS A 41 -6.49 6.69 4.17
N VAL A 42 -7.63 6.01 3.97
CA VAL A 42 -7.94 5.40 2.66
C VAL A 42 -7.91 6.44 1.54
N ALA A 43 -8.48 7.63 1.79
CA ALA A 43 -8.48 8.70 0.80
C ALA A 43 -7.07 9.10 0.39
N GLU A 44 -6.14 9.13 1.34
CA GLU A 44 -4.73 9.45 1.06
C GLU A 44 -4.06 8.34 0.25
N ALA A 45 -4.34 7.09 0.61
CA ALA A 45 -3.80 5.95 -0.13
C ALA A 45 -4.29 5.95 -1.59
N LEU A 46 -5.56 6.27 -1.80
CA LEU A 46 -6.12 6.37 -3.16
C LEU A 46 -5.50 7.54 -3.92
N ALA A 47 -5.32 8.68 -3.26
CA ALA A 47 -4.68 9.84 -3.87
C ALA A 47 -3.23 9.52 -4.28
N PHE A 48 -2.52 8.74 -3.47
CA PHE A 48 -1.18 8.29 -3.82
C PHE A 48 -1.21 7.48 -5.12
N CYS A 49 -2.16 6.56 -5.24
CA CYS A 49 -2.29 5.72 -6.45
C CYS A 49 -2.63 6.53 -7.69
N ASP A 50 -3.28 7.68 -7.54
CA ASP A 50 -3.72 8.50 -8.67
C ASP A 50 -2.64 9.40 -9.25
N GLY A 51 -1.55 9.63 -8.53
CA GLY A 51 -0.52 10.53 -9.00
C GLY A 51 0.88 10.18 -8.53
N PRO A 52 1.21 10.40 -7.24
CA PRO A 52 2.59 10.24 -6.75
C PRO A 52 3.20 8.85 -6.95
N MET A 53 2.37 7.81 -6.96
CA MET A 53 2.83 6.43 -7.12
C MET A 53 3.60 6.24 -8.42
N GLU A 54 3.13 6.83 -9.51
CA GLU A 54 3.77 6.67 -10.82
C GLU A 54 5.21 7.20 -10.80
N GLY A 55 5.41 8.40 -10.27
CA GLY A 55 6.75 8.97 -10.13
C GLY A 55 7.64 8.14 -9.21
N PHE A 56 7.08 7.68 -8.09
CA PHE A 56 7.80 6.85 -7.15
C PHE A 56 8.32 5.57 -7.81
N LEU A 57 7.47 4.91 -8.60
CA LEU A 57 7.84 3.68 -9.28
C LEU A 57 8.82 3.94 -10.43
N THR A 58 8.57 4.98 -11.22
CA THR A 58 9.44 5.34 -12.35
C THR A 58 10.86 5.63 -11.89
N ASP A 59 11.02 6.35 -10.79
CA ASP A 59 12.32 6.67 -10.22
C ASP A 59 13.12 5.43 -9.85
N ARG A 60 12.44 4.31 -9.65
CA ARG A 60 13.06 3.04 -9.25
C ARG A 60 13.08 2.02 -10.37
N GLY A 61 12.75 2.44 -11.61
CA GLY A 61 12.72 1.55 -12.75
C GLY A 61 11.58 0.54 -12.71
N MET A 62 10.53 0.85 -11.98
CA MET A 62 9.36 -0.02 -11.87
C MET A 62 8.16 0.59 -12.58
N LYS A 63 7.24 -0.25 -13.02
CA LYS A 63 6.02 0.17 -13.71
C LYS A 63 4.83 -0.63 -13.20
N ILE A 64 3.67 0.00 -13.25
CA ILE A 64 2.41 -0.67 -12.93
C ILE A 64 1.46 -0.49 -14.11
N SER A 65 0.79 -1.58 -14.50
CA SER A 65 -0.21 -1.53 -15.55
C SER A 65 -1.48 -0.83 -15.05
N GLN A 66 -2.27 -0.32 -15.97
CA GLN A 66 -3.54 0.30 -15.60
C GLN A 66 -4.47 -0.71 -14.91
N ARG A 67 -4.46 -1.95 -15.37
CA ARG A 67 -5.26 -3.02 -14.78
C ARG A 67 -4.84 -3.29 -13.33
N ALA A 68 -3.54 -3.38 -13.10
CA ALA A 68 -3.01 -3.61 -11.76
C ALA A 68 -3.30 -2.42 -10.84
N ARG A 69 -3.20 -1.20 -11.37
CA ARG A 69 -3.54 0.01 -10.62
C ARG A 69 -5.00 0.00 -10.19
N ASN A 70 -5.90 -0.36 -11.11
CA ASN A 70 -7.32 -0.41 -10.81
C ASN A 70 -7.62 -1.46 -9.73
N ARG A 71 -6.96 -2.61 -9.80
CA ARG A 71 -7.08 -3.64 -8.78
C ARG A 71 -6.58 -3.15 -7.43
N LEU A 72 -5.44 -2.48 -7.43
CA LEU A 72 -4.86 -1.92 -6.21
C LEU A 72 -5.83 -0.91 -5.57
N ARG A 73 -6.40 -0.02 -6.38
CA ARG A 73 -7.36 0.96 -5.88
C ARG A 73 -8.57 0.28 -5.24
N LYS A 74 -9.08 -0.78 -5.87
CA LYS A 74 -10.20 -1.54 -5.31
C LYS A 74 -9.86 -2.14 -3.96
N GLU A 75 -8.69 -2.75 -3.85
CA GLU A 75 -8.26 -3.36 -2.60
C GLU A 75 -8.10 -2.32 -1.49
N LEU A 76 -7.56 -1.16 -1.80
CA LEU A 76 -7.42 -0.09 -0.82
C LEU A 76 -8.76 0.49 -0.41
N ALA A 77 -9.69 0.65 -1.36
CA ALA A 77 -11.02 1.19 -1.07
C ALA A 77 -11.85 0.24 -0.19
N ARG A 78 -11.54 -1.05 -0.23
CA ARG A 78 -12.21 -2.06 0.59
C ARG A 78 -11.59 -2.23 1.97
N PHE A 79 -10.52 -1.52 2.24
CA PHE A 79 -9.83 -1.63 3.52
C PHE A 79 -10.75 -1.22 4.67
N ASP A 80 -10.79 -2.06 5.70
CA ASP A 80 -11.56 -1.81 6.90
C ASP A 80 -10.64 -2.07 8.11
N PRO A 81 -10.30 -1.03 8.89
CA PRO A 81 -9.39 -1.19 10.01
C PRO A 81 -9.97 -2.06 11.14
N THR A 82 -11.28 -2.30 11.13
CA THR A 82 -11.91 -3.15 12.14
C THR A 82 -11.86 -4.63 11.80
N ARG A 83 -11.46 -4.96 10.55
CA ARG A 83 -11.35 -6.34 10.10
C ARG A 83 -9.89 -6.77 10.07
N PRO A 84 -9.58 -8.03 10.42
CA PRO A 84 -8.23 -8.55 10.25
C PRO A 84 -7.88 -8.62 8.76
N LEU A 85 -6.65 -8.26 8.43
CA LEU A 85 -6.16 -8.44 7.06
C LEU A 85 -5.88 -9.92 6.82
N PRO A 86 -5.92 -10.40 5.55
CA PRO A 86 -5.64 -11.80 5.25
C PRO A 86 -4.32 -12.29 5.83
N GLN A 87 -3.26 -11.50 5.80
CA GLN A 87 -1.99 -11.88 6.38
C GLN A 87 -2.06 -12.00 7.89
N GLU A 88 -2.89 -11.20 8.56
CA GLU A 88 -3.09 -11.30 10.00
C GLU A 88 -3.82 -12.59 10.37
N ILE A 89 -4.81 -12.97 9.57
CA ILE A 89 -5.55 -14.21 9.76
C ILE A 89 -4.59 -15.40 9.63
N PHE A 90 -3.76 -15.36 8.59
CA PHE A 90 -2.77 -16.40 8.34
C PHE A 90 -1.81 -16.53 9.52
N GLU A 91 -1.31 -15.42 10.03
CA GLU A 91 -0.40 -15.43 11.17
C GLU A 91 -1.05 -16.02 12.42
N ARG A 92 -2.33 -15.71 12.68
CA ARG A 92 -3.04 -16.28 13.80
C ARG A 92 -3.18 -17.79 13.69
N MET A 93 -3.42 -18.27 12.47
CA MET A 93 -3.59 -19.71 12.25
C MET A 93 -2.27 -20.48 12.36
N CYS A 94 -1.17 -19.84 12.00
CA CYS A 94 0.13 -20.50 11.94
C CYS A 94 1.02 -20.18 13.14
N GLY A 95 0.80 -19.05 13.78
CA GLY A 95 1.69 -18.54 14.81
C GLY A 95 1.22 -18.72 16.24
N SER A 96 0.05 -19.27 16.44
CA SER A 96 -0.53 -19.40 17.79
C SER A 96 0.11 -20.51 18.62
#